data_ba77ab777ec9be0623ee19d19d10da3b
#
_entry.id   ba77ab777ec9be0623ee19d19d10da3b
#
_cell.length_a   1.000
_cell.length_b   1.000
_cell.length_c   1.000
_cell.angle_alpha   90.00
_cell.angle_beta   90.00
_cell.angle_gamma   90.00
#
_symmetry.space_group_name_H-M   'P 1'
#
loop_
_entity.id
_entity.type
_entity.pdbx_description
1 polymer ?
#
loop_
_entity_poly.entity_id
_entity_poly.type
_entity_poly.pdbx_seq_one_letter_code
_entity_poly.pdbx_strand_id
1 'polypeptide(L)'
;LAFYAMVISHVTMVAVMTMTPVHLREHGHETVSAYIISLHIAGMYAFSPLVGRFSDRHGRLNTLLVGCLILMLSTIMSALAGSNPAVFFPSLWLLGVGWSFGLIGSSSLLVDSVPIDYRVKVQGSADVAMSLFGGVAGFSSGFIRKAWGFPWLSMLGTMIVLFLLALLLLNVERFKLQEA
;
A
#
# COMPACT_ATOMS: atom_id res chain seq x y z
N LEU A 1 6.71 14.72 2.04
CA LEU A 1 5.56 13.94 2.47
C LEU A 1 5.16 12.91 1.41
N ALA A 2 5.05 13.29 0.12
CA ALA A 2 4.79 12.40 -1.01
C ALA A 2 5.74 11.19 -1.03
N PHE A 3 7.03 11.40 -0.87
CA PHE A 3 8.04 10.36 -0.77
C PHE A 3 7.74 9.35 0.35
N TYR A 4 7.40 9.83 1.55
CA TYR A 4 7.03 8.94 2.66
C TYR A 4 5.74 8.16 2.38
N ALA A 5 4.75 8.80 1.76
CA ALA A 5 3.51 8.13 1.39
C ALA A 5 3.75 6.98 0.41
N MET A 6 4.61 7.18 -0.58
CA MET A 6 5.02 6.17 -1.56
C MET A 6 5.68 4.97 -0.88
N VAL A 7 6.69 5.22 -0.04
CA VAL A 7 7.43 4.18 0.67
C VAL A 7 6.53 3.42 1.65
N ILE A 8 5.75 4.13 2.46
CA ILE A 8 4.89 3.52 3.49
C ILE A 8 3.81 2.63 2.86
N SER A 9 3.15 3.10 1.80
CA SER A 9 2.13 2.31 1.10
C SER A 9 2.74 1.02 0.53
N HIS A 10 3.96 1.11 -0.02
CA HIS A 10 4.65 -0.03 -0.59
C HIS A 10 5.13 -1.03 0.48
N VAL A 11 5.77 -0.54 1.55
CA VAL A 11 6.23 -1.36 2.69
C VAL A 11 5.08 -2.16 3.30
N THR A 12 3.94 -1.51 3.54
CA THR A 12 2.75 -2.16 4.09
C THR A 12 2.24 -3.26 3.15
N MET A 13 2.12 -2.95 1.86
CA MET A 13 1.67 -3.90 0.85
C MET A 13 2.60 -5.10 0.77
N VAL A 14 3.92 -4.88 0.63
CA VAL A 14 4.90 -5.97 0.50
C VAL A 14 4.93 -6.85 1.74
N ALA A 15 4.92 -6.28 2.94
CA ALA A 15 4.95 -7.05 4.18
C ALA A 15 3.78 -8.05 4.28
N VAL A 16 2.56 -7.59 4.02
CA VAL A 16 1.35 -8.42 4.12
C VAL A 16 1.26 -9.41 2.96
N MET A 17 1.47 -8.94 1.71
CA MET A 17 1.38 -9.77 0.51
C MET A 17 2.37 -10.94 0.58
N THR A 18 3.62 -10.69 0.98
CA THR A 18 4.69 -11.72 0.98
C THR A 18 4.38 -12.86 1.95
N MET A 19 3.76 -12.58 3.08
CA MET A 19 3.48 -13.59 4.11
C MET A 19 2.11 -14.26 3.97
N THR A 20 1.22 -13.72 3.14
CA THR A 20 -0.12 -14.32 2.91
C THR A 20 -0.05 -15.74 2.33
N PRO A 21 0.73 -16.04 1.27
CA PRO A 21 0.84 -17.40 0.75
C PRO A 21 1.41 -18.37 1.77
N VAL A 22 2.37 -17.92 2.58
CA VAL A 22 2.97 -18.75 3.64
C VAL A 22 1.93 -19.09 4.70
N HIS A 23 1.14 -18.09 5.12
CA HIS A 23 0.06 -18.28 6.09
C HIS A 23 -1.01 -19.24 5.57
N LEU A 24 -1.47 -19.06 4.33
CA LEU A 24 -2.48 -19.91 3.73
C LEU A 24 -2.00 -21.35 3.53
N ARG A 25 -0.73 -21.55 3.13
CA ARG A 25 -0.13 -22.89 2.98
C ARG A 25 -0.12 -23.66 4.30
N GLU A 26 0.28 -23.01 5.39
CA GLU A 26 0.30 -23.65 6.72
C GLU A 26 -1.08 -24.10 7.20
N HIS A 27 -2.14 -23.50 6.65
CA HIS A 27 -3.53 -23.86 6.96
C HIS A 27 -4.20 -24.76 5.90
N GLY A 28 -3.41 -25.35 4.98
CA GLY A 28 -3.91 -26.28 3.98
C GLY A 28 -4.55 -25.63 2.75
N HIS A 29 -4.37 -24.33 2.53
CA HIS A 29 -4.97 -23.57 1.43
C HIS A 29 -3.96 -23.15 0.34
N GLU A 30 -2.99 -24.01 0.03
CA GLU A 30 -1.89 -23.68 -0.91
C GLU A 30 -2.40 -23.31 -2.31
N THR A 31 -3.31 -24.14 -2.88
CA THR A 31 -3.84 -23.90 -4.23
C THR A 31 -4.60 -22.57 -4.33
N VAL A 32 -5.35 -22.22 -3.29
CA VAL A 32 -6.15 -20.99 -3.25
C VAL A 32 -5.27 -19.75 -3.15
N SER A 33 -4.09 -19.85 -2.54
CA SER A 33 -3.17 -18.73 -2.37
C SER A 33 -2.74 -18.11 -3.71
N ALA A 34 -2.56 -18.93 -4.76
CA ALA A 34 -2.19 -18.45 -6.09
C ALA A 34 -3.28 -17.54 -6.71
N TYR A 35 -4.55 -17.91 -6.54
CA TYR A 35 -5.69 -17.11 -7.03
C TYR A 35 -5.81 -15.78 -6.25
N ILE A 36 -5.60 -15.82 -4.93
CA ILE A 36 -5.62 -14.63 -4.08
C ILE A 36 -4.53 -13.64 -4.50
N ILE A 37 -3.30 -14.12 -4.74
CA ILE A 37 -2.20 -13.28 -5.21
C ILE A 37 -2.46 -12.73 -6.61
N SER A 38 -3.02 -13.55 -7.52
CA SER A 38 -3.39 -13.08 -8.86
C SER A 38 -4.43 -11.94 -8.80
N LEU A 39 -5.42 -12.07 -7.92
CA LEU A 39 -6.43 -11.05 -7.70
C LEU A 39 -5.84 -9.78 -7.07
N HIS A 40 -4.87 -9.93 -6.15
CA HIS A 40 -4.10 -8.82 -5.61
C HIS A 40 -3.36 -8.04 -6.70
N ILE A 41 -2.64 -8.74 -7.58
CA ILE A 41 -1.92 -8.12 -8.71
C ILE A 41 -2.90 -7.42 -9.66
N ALA A 42 -4.05 -8.02 -9.93
CA ALA A 42 -5.11 -7.35 -10.69
C ALA A 42 -5.59 -6.07 -10.00
N GLY A 43 -5.74 -6.08 -8.66
CA GLY A 43 -6.05 -4.88 -7.87
C GLY A 43 -5.00 -3.79 -8.01
N MET A 44 -3.72 -4.14 -8.08
CA MET A 44 -2.61 -3.19 -8.25
C MET A 44 -2.67 -2.45 -9.59
N TYR A 45 -2.97 -3.15 -10.69
CA TYR A 45 -2.76 -2.62 -12.04
C TYR A 45 -4.02 -2.42 -12.86
N ALA A 46 -5.02 -3.32 -12.77
CA ALA A 46 -6.21 -3.25 -13.64
C ALA A 46 -7.04 -1.98 -13.40
N PHE A 47 -7.02 -1.44 -12.20
CA PHE A 47 -7.76 -0.23 -11.82
C PHE A 47 -6.94 1.05 -11.91
N SER A 48 -5.64 0.99 -12.23
CA SER A 48 -4.75 2.15 -12.32
C SER A 48 -5.29 3.29 -13.21
N PRO A 49 -5.91 3.04 -14.39
CA PRO A 49 -6.48 4.12 -15.18
C PRO A 49 -7.66 4.83 -14.50
N LEU A 50 -8.45 4.11 -13.69
CA LEU A 50 -9.55 4.69 -12.92
C LEU A 50 -9.02 5.50 -11.74
N VAL A 51 -7.98 4.99 -11.06
CA VAL A 51 -7.29 5.71 -9.98
C VAL A 51 -6.62 6.98 -10.50
N GLY A 52 -6.00 6.93 -11.69
CA GLY A 52 -5.44 8.12 -12.34
C GLY A 52 -6.51 9.18 -12.60
N ARG A 53 -7.65 8.80 -13.21
CA ARG A 53 -8.78 9.72 -13.42
C ARG A 53 -9.36 10.26 -12.11
N PHE A 54 -9.42 9.44 -11.08
CA PHE A 54 -9.84 9.89 -9.75
C PHE A 54 -8.87 10.94 -9.20
N SER A 55 -7.56 10.69 -9.30
CA SER A 55 -6.51 11.61 -8.87
C SER A 55 -6.57 12.95 -9.60
N ASP A 56 -6.84 12.93 -10.92
CA ASP A 56 -6.96 14.15 -11.72
C ASP A 56 -8.22 14.97 -11.40
N ARG A 57 -9.32 14.30 -10.99
CA ARG A 57 -10.59 14.96 -10.68
C ARG A 57 -10.69 15.45 -9.23
N HIS A 58 -10.12 14.71 -8.29
CA HIS A 58 -10.31 14.96 -6.85
C HIS A 58 -9.04 15.44 -6.14
N GLY A 59 -7.91 15.54 -6.87
CA GLY A 59 -6.62 15.96 -6.32
C GLY A 59 -5.79 14.82 -5.74
N ARG A 60 -4.49 15.07 -5.63
CA ARG A 60 -3.48 14.08 -5.22
C ARG A 60 -3.64 13.68 -3.76
N LEU A 61 -3.94 14.67 -2.91
CA LEU A 61 -4.13 14.44 -1.47
C LEU A 61 -5.34 13.52 -1.20
N ASN A 62 -6.49 13.78 -1.83
CA ASN A 62 -7.68 12.95 -1.65
C ASN A 62 -7.43 11.51 -2.13
N THR A 63 -6.64 11.35 -3.20
CA THR A 63 -6.22 10.04 -3.70
C THR A 63 -5.41 9.29 -2.65
N LEU A 64 -4.46 9.96 -1.98
CA LEU A 64 -3.67 9.36 -0.89
C LEU A 64 -4.54 9.02 0.32
N LEU A 65 -5.46 9.88 0.72
CA LEU A 65 -6.37 9.62 1.84
C LEU A 65 -7.24 8.39 1.60
N VAL A 66 -7.83 8.29 0.40
CA VAL A 66 -8.61 7.09 -0.01
C VAL A 66 -7.71 5.85 -0.02
N GLY A 67 -6.49 5.95 -0.54
CA GLY A 67 -5.51 4.87 -0.52
C GLY A 67 -5.21 4.38 0.90
N CYS A 68 -4.98 5.29 1.85
CA CYS A 68 -4.77 4.94 3.26
C CYS A 68 -5.98 4.20 3.85
N LEU A 69 -7.20 4.68 3.61
CA LEU A 69 -8.42 4.04 4.13
C LEU A 69 -8.59 2.62 3.56
N ILE A 70 -8.36 2.43 2.27
CA ILE A 70 -8.43 1.12 1.62
C ILE A 70 -7.35 0.18 2.16
N LEU A 71 -6.10 0.65 2.32
CA LEU A 71 -5.00 -0.13 2.90
C LEU A 71 -5.30 -0.53 4.35
N MET A 72 -5.83 0.38 5.16
CA MET A 72 -6.23 0.08 6.54
C MET A 72 -7.33 -0.98 6.58
N LEU A 73 -8.37 -0.82 5.78
CA LEU A 73 -9.46 -1.82 5.69
C LEU A 73 -8.90 -3.20 5.31
N SER A 74 -8.04 -3.25 4.29
CA SER A 74 -7.38 -4.47 3.84
C SER A 74 -6.57 -5.14 4.95
N THR A 75 -5.70 -4.38 5.61
CA THR A 75 -4.82 -4.94 6.66
C THR A 75 -5.59 -5.38 7.90
N ILE A 76 -6.66 -4.68 8.28
CA ILE A 76 -7.58 -5.09 9.35
C ILE A 76 -8.30 -6.40 8.96
N MET A 77 -8.85 -6.48 7.74
CA MET A 77 -9.47 -7.70 7.25
C MET A 77 -8.49 -8.88 7.24
N SER A 78 -7.24 -8.66 6.79
CA SER A 78 -6.18 -9.67 6.83
C SER A 78 -5.86 -10.12 8.25
N ALA A 79 -5.82 -9.20 9.22
CA ALA A 79 -5.57 -9.52 10.63
C ALA A 79 -6.68 -10.37 11.25
N LEU A 80 -7.92 -10.12 10.85
CA LEU A 80 -9.11 -10.80 11.36
C LEU A 80 -9.51 -12.06 10.58
N ALA A 81 -8.87 -12.32 9.45
CA ALA A 81 -9.22 -13.41 8.54
C ALA A 81 -9.04 -14.82 9.15
N GLY A 82 -8.18 -14.95 10.19
CA GLY A 82 -7.81 -16.27 10.70
C GLY A 82 -7.18 -17.13 9.60
N SER A 83 -7.78 -18.29 9.34
CA SER A 83 -7.40 -19.19 8.24
C SER A 83 -8.40 -19.20 7.08
N ASN A 84 -9.42 -18.34 7.09
CA ASN A 84 -10.51 -18.36 6.11
C ASN A 84 -10.10 -17.72 4.76
N PRO A 85 -9.91 -18.50 3.69
CA PRO A 85 -9.52 -17.96 2.38
C PRO A 85 -10.52 -16.97 1.80
N ALA A 86 -11.82 -17.14 2.09
CA ALA A 86 -12.86 -16.26 1.56
C ALA A 86 -12.69 -14.81 1.99
N VAL A 87 -12.09 -14.57 3.16
CA VAL A 87 -11.77 -13.21 3.65
C VAL A 87 -10.50 -12.68 2.99
N PHE A 88 -9.54 -13.55 2.66
CA PHE A 88 -8.31 -13.14 2.00
C PHE A 88 -8.52 -12.67 0.56
N PHE A 89 -9.52 -13.16 -0.17
CA PHE A 89 -9.81 -12.68 -1.52
C PHE A 89 -10.08 -11.17 -1.56
N PRO A 90 -11.12 -10.64 -0.89
CA PRO A 90 -11.37 -9.20 -0.89
C PRO A 90 -10.27 -8.42 -0.16
N SER A 91 -9.69 -8.96 0.90
CA SER A 91 -8.64 -8.30 1.65
C SER A 91 -7.41 -8.02 0.78
N LEU A 92 -6.85 -9.02 0.10
CA LEU A 92 -5.67 -8.85 -0.74
C LEU A 92 -5.97 -8.05 -2.02
N TRP A 93 -7.18 -8.18 -2.58
CA TRP A 93 -7.61 -7.32 -3.67
C TRP A 93 -7.61 -5.85 -3.25
N LEU A 94 -8.20 -5.52 -2.10
CA LEU A 94 -8.16 -4.18 -1.53
C LEU A 94 -6.73 -3.72 -1.22
N LEU A 95 -5.85 -4.63 -0.79
CA LEU A 95 -4.43 -4.31 -0.57
C LEU A 95 -3.78 -3.80 -1.87
N GLY A 96 -4.05 -4.47 -2.99
CA GLY A 96 -3.56 -4.06 -4.30
C GLY A 96 -4.15 -2.72 -4.77
N VAL A 97 -5.47 -2.54 -4.64
CA VAL A 97 -6.16 -1.29 -4.99
C VAL A 97 -5.65 -0.14 -4.13
N GLY A 98 -5.56 -0.31 -2.81
CA GLY A 98 -5.06 0.72 -1.89
C GLY A 98 -3.61 1.12 -2.19
N TRP A 99 -2.77 0.14 -2.53
CA TRP A 99 -1.41 0.41 -3.00
C TRP A 99 -1.41 1.23 -4.31
N SER A 100 -2.29 0.92 -5.27
CA SER A 100 -2.41 1.67 -6.52
C SER A 100 -2.78 3.14 -6.27
N PHE A 101 -3.72 3.41 -5.35
CA PHE A 101 -4.04 4.76 -4.90
C PHE A 101 -2.85 5.45 -4.24
N GLY A 102 -2.15 4.75 -3.35
CA GLY A 102 -0.94 5.24 -2.69
C GLY A 102 0.17 5.59 -3.67
N LEU A 103 0.46 4.70 -4.63
CA LEU A 103 1.50 4.90 -5.64
C LEU A 103 1.17 6.06 -6.58
N ILE A 104 -0.01 6.06 -7.18
CA ILE A 104 -0.41 7.08 -8.16
C ILE A 104 -0.50 8.45 -7.49
N GLY A 105 -1.15 8.54 -6.33
CA GLY A 105 -1.28 9.81 -5.60
C GLY A 105 0.07 10.36 -5.15
N SER A 106 0.94 9.52 -4.60
CA SER A 106 2.26 9.97 -4.12
C SER A 106 3.23 10.31 -5.26
N SER A 107 3.27 9.49 -6.32
CA SER A 107 4.13 9.73 -7.48
C SER A 107 3.73 11.02 -8.19
N SER A 108 2.44 11.24 -8.44
CA SER A 108 1.95 12.48 -9.03
C SER A 108 2.28 13.70 -8.15
N LEU A 109 2.00 13.63 -6.86
CA LEU A 109 2.31 14.70 -5.91
C LEU A 109 3.82 15.00 -5.86
N LEU A 110 4.65 13.96 -5.93
CA LEU A 110 6.11 14.09 -5.90
C LEU A 110 6.63 14.85 -7.12
N VAL A 111 6.19 14.48 -8.33
CA VAL A 111 6.64 15.13 -9.57
C VAL A 111 6.04 16.51 -9.76
N ASP A 112 4.84 16.77 -9.25
CA ASP A 112 4.21 18.10 -9.27
C ASP A 112 4.91 19.07 -8.33
N SER A 113 5.59 18.58 -7.29
CA SER A 113 6.31 19.38 -6.29
C SER A 113 7.69 19.85 -6.74
N VAL A 114 8.19 19.47 -7.92
CA VAL A 114 9.53 19.79 -8.40
C VAL A 114 9.53 20.32 -9.83
N PRO A 115 10.52 21.19 -10.20
CA PRO A 115 10.70 21.64 -11.59
C PRO A 115 10.88 20.47 -12.55
N ILE A 116 10.46 20.67 -13.80
CA ILE A 116 10.42 19.62 -14.83
C ILE A 116 11.75 18.89 -15.02
N ASP A 117 12.86 19.62 -14.93
CA ASP A 117 14.22 19.08 -15.12
C ASP A 117 14.65 18.10 -14.03
N TYR A 118 13.98 18.13 -12.86
CA TYR A 118 14.29 17.25 -11.73
C TYR A 118 13.31 16.09 -11.55
N ARG A 119 12.19 16.07 -12.28
CA ARG A 119 11.12 15.08 -12.10
C ARG A 119 11.60 13.65 -12.24
N VAL A 120 12.36 13.36 -13.31
CA VAL A 120 12.88 12.00 -13.56
C VAL A 120 13.85 11.57 -12.46
N LYS A 121 14.74 12.47 -12.03
CA LYS A 121 15.72 12.17 -10.97
C LYS A 121 15.04 11.91 -9.62
N VAL A 122 14.08 12.74 -9.27
CA VAL A 122 13.35 12.61 -7.99
C VAL A 122 12.48 11.35 -7.98
N GLN A 123 11.76 11.08 -9.07
CA GLN A 123 10.97 9.85 -9.20
C GLN A 123 11.87 8.60 -9.13
N GLY A 124 12.97 8.57 -9.89
CA GLY A 124 13.92 7.44 -9.84
C GLY A 124 14.51 7.21 -8.45
N SER A 125 14.83 8.27 -7.72
CA SER A 125 15.31 8.16 -6.33
C SER A 125 14.23 7.61 -5.40
N ALA A 126 12.97 8.01 -5.59
CA ALA A 126 11.84 7.50 -4.83
C ALA A 126 11.56 6.03 -5.14
N ASP A 127 11.66 5.62 -6.39
CA ASP A 127 11.47 4.23 -6.82
C ASP A 127 12.55 3.31 -6.24
N VAL A 128 13.81 3.75 -6.22
CA VAL A 128 14.92 3.03 -5.56
C VAL A 128 14.65 2.88 -4.06
N ALA A 129 14.27 3.96 -3.38
CA ALA A 129 13.96 3.89 -1.96
C ALA A 129 12.75 2.98 -1.68
N MET A 130 11.68 3.11 -2.47
CA MET A 130 10.50 2.26 -2.37
C MET A 130 10.87 0.78 -2.50
N SER A 131 11.68 0.43 -3.50
CA SER A 131 12.13 -0.95 -3.74
C SER A 131 13.02 -1.47 -2.61
N LEU A 132 13.96 -0.65 -2.11
CA LEU A 132 14.84 -1.01 -1.02
C LEU A 132 14.07 -1.26 0.27
N PHE A 133 13.22 -0.31 0.70
CA PHE A 133 12.41 -0.46 1.89
C PHE A 133 11.36 -1.57 1.76
N GLY A 134 10.82 -1.79 0.55
CA GLY A 134 9.97 -2.93 0.25
C GLY A 134 10.70 -4.26 0.42
N GLY A 135 11.93 -4.38 -0.09
CA GLY A 135 12.79 -5.57 0.11
C GLY A 135 13.07 -5.84 1.59
N VAL A 136 13.42 -4.80 2.36
CA VAL A 136 13.61 -4.90 3.81
C VAL A 136 12.33 -5.33 4.51
N ALA A 137 11.17 -4.78 4.13
CA ALA A 137 9.88 -5.14 4.68
C ALA A 137 9.51 -6.60 4.39
N GLY A 138 9.70 -7.06 3.15
CA GLY A 138 9.47 -8.44 2.76
C GLY A 138 10.34 -9.42 3.54
N PHE A 139 11.63 -9.11 3.70
CA PHE A 139 12.55 -9.92 4.49
C PHE A 139 12.15 -9.93 5.98
N SER A 140 11.92 -8.76 6.56
CA SER A 140 11.59 -8.63 7.98
C SER A 140 10.22 -9.22 8.33
N SER A 141 9.27 -9.22 7.39
CA SER A 141 7.92 -9.76 7.60
C SER A 141 7.91 -11.23 8.00
N GLY A 142 8.89 -12.02 7.50
CA GLY A 142 9.05 -13.41 7.89
C GLY A 142 9.41 -13.58 9.37
N PHE A 143 10.30 -12.75 9.90
CA PHE A 143 10.68 -12.76 11.32
C PHE A 143 9.53 -12.29 12.21
N ILE A 144 8.85 -11.21 11.81
CA ILE A 144 7.71 -10.64 12.55
C ILE A 144 6.60 -11.68 12.63
N ARG A 145 6.26 -12.31 11.49
CA ARG A 145 5.25 -13.35 11.44
C ARG A 145 5.62 -14.58 12.30
N LYS A 146 6.88 -15.00 12.27
CA LYS A 146 7.36 -16.13 13.07
C LYS A 146 7.30 -15.84 14.58
N ALA A 147 7.58 -14.61 14.98
CA ALA A 147 7.61 -14.22 16.40
C ALA A 147 6.19 -13.96 16.96
N TRP A 148 5.31 -13.30 16.21
CA TRP A 148 4.03 -12.78 16.72
C TRP A 148 2.81 -13.24 15.91
N GLY A 149 3.02 -13.94 14.79
CA GLY A 149 1.95 -14.41 13.91
C GLY A 149 1.54 -13.42 12.84
N PHE A 150 0.78 -13.93 11.86
CA PHE A 150 0.29 -13.15 10.70
C PHE A 150 -0.69 -12.02 11.10
N PRO A 151 -1.61 -12.20 12.08
CA PRO A 151 -2.49 -11.12 12.52
C PRO A 151 -1.72 -9.89 13.03
N TRP A 152 -0.67 -10.10 13.80
CA TRP A 152 0.16 -8.99 14.30
C TRP A 152 0.94 -8.30 13.20
N LEU A 153 1.46 -9.05 12.23
CA LEU A 153 2.11 -8.46 11.04
C LEU A 153 1.13 -7.53 10.29
N SER A 154 -0.10 -8.00 10.06
CA SER A 154 -1.14 -7.20 9.37
C SER A 154 -1.55 -5.97 10.19
N MET A 155 -1.64 -6.11 11.52
CA MET A 155 -1.96 -4.99 12.43
C MET A 155 -0.86 -3.93 12.46
N LEU A 156 0.43 -4.34 12.41
CA LEU A 156 1.55 -3.41 12.23
C LEU A 156 1.41 -2.62 10.93
N GLY A 157 0.99 -3.28 9.84
CA GLY A 157 0.66 -2.59 8.59
C GLY A 157 -0.42 -1.52 8.79
N THR A 158 -1.50 -1.85 9.53
CA THR A 158 -2.55 -0.88 9.88
C THR A 158 -2.00 0.31 10.65
N MET A 159 -1.14 0.08 11.66
CA MET A 159 -0.55 1.15 12.47
C MET A 159 0.34 2.09 11.64
N ILE A 160 1.14 1.52 10.73
CA ILE A 160 2.02 2.29 9.83
C ILE A 160 1.19 3.16 8.88
N VAL A 161 0.09 2.62 8.32
CA VAL A 161 -0.80 3.40 7.44
C VAL A 161 -1.60 4.43 8.23
N LEU A 162 -2.02 4.13 9.46
CA LEU A 162 -2.66 5.10 10.35
C LEU A 162 -1.74 6.29 10.66
N PHE A 163 -0.46 6.02 10.91
CA PHE A 163 0.55 7.06 11.09
C PHE A 163 0.67 7.93 9.82
N LEU A 164 0.70 7.32 8.63
CA LEU A 164 0.71 8.07 7.36
C LEU A 164 -0.55 8.92 7.22
N LEU A 165 -1.73 8.35 7.50
CA LEU A 165 -3.00 9.08 7.44
C LEU A 165 -2.98 10.30 8.36
N ALA A 166 -2.51 10.14 9.61
CA ALA A 166 -2.36 11.25 10.54
C ALA A 166 -1.42 12.33 10.01
N LEU A 167 -0.27 11.96 9.45
CA LEU A 167 0.66 12.90 8.82
C LEU A 167 0.03 13.67 7.65
N LEU A 168 -0.77 12.98 6.81
CA LEU A 168 -1.47 13.64 5.70
C LEU A 168 -2.50 14.64 6.22
N LEU A 169 -3.31 14.25 7.21
CA LEU A 169 -4.35 15.11 7.79
C LEU A 169 -3.76 16.37 8.48
N LEU A 170 -2.65 16.22 9.20
CA LEU A 170 -1.96 17.34 9.85
C LEU A 170 -1.35 18.34 8.85
N ASN A 171 -1.14 17.95 7.60
CA ASN A 171 -0.54 18.79 6.57
C ASN A 171 -1.52 19.18 5.45
N VAL A 172 -2.82 18.96 5.62
CA VAL A 172 -3.86 19.24 4.59
C VAL A 172 -3.78 20.67 4.05
N GLU A 173 -3.60 21.66 4.93
CA GLU A 173 -3.55 23.07 4.50
C GLU A 173 -2.35 23.37 3.62
N ARG A 174 -1.19 22.75 3.89
CA ARG A 174 0.00 22.91 3.05
C ARG A 174 -0.20 22.34 1.65
N PHE A 175 -0.94 21.23 1.54
CA PHE A 175 -1.25 20.63 0.25
C PHE A 175 -2.24 21.46 -0.58
N LYS A 176 -3.26 22.02 0.05
CA LYS A 176 -4.21 22.93 -0.64
C LYS A 176 -3.54 24.14 -1.26
N LEU A 177 -2.48 24.65 -0.61
CA LEU A 177 -1.69 25.77 -1.13
C LEU A 177 -0.78 25.36 -2.32
N GLN A 178 -0.47 24.10 -2.49
CA GLN A 178 0.33 23.58 -3.61
C GLN A 178 -0.52 23.19 -4.83
N GLU A 179 -1.80 22.92 -4.62
CA GLU A 179 -2.75 22.56 -5.69
C GLU A 179 -3.50 23.79 -6.26
N ALA A 180 -3.41 24.97 -5.61
CA ALA A 180 -3.99 26.26 -6.04
C ALA A 180 -3.03 27.06 -6.93
#